data_07bcd1af2313c4a3b9917be6c1cf7c80
#
_entry.id   07bcd1af2313c4a3b9917be6c1cf7c80
#
_cell.length_a   1.000
_cell.length_b   1.000
_cell.length_c   1.000
_cell.angle_alpha   90.00
_cell.angle_beta   90.00
_cell.angle_gamma   90.00
#
_symmetry.space_group_name_H-M   'P 1'
#
loop_
_entity.id
_entity.type
_entity.pdbx_description
1 polymer ?
#
loop_
_entity_poly.entity_id
_entity_poly.type
_entity_poly.pdbx_seq_one_letter_code
_entity_poly.pdbx_strand_id
1 'polypeptide(L)'
;MKYANANDILPKELLSMLQEYYQGGYLYIPKDKYCKVKQQTDYKIELEKRNQNIYLKHLEGRTNGQLGNIYHLSKSSIRRIISKEKVRYQKMKEIIEQILFLWEIENGQLLQIYPSAWEINHSYVIKVYDNKNALERNIKIITILLDCNIPVAEIIPTKTGEKY
;
A
#
# COMPACT_ATOMS: atom_id res chain seq x y z
N MET A 1 -26.48 6.47 10.94
CA MET A 1 -26.35 4.99 10.95
C MET A 1 -27.06 4.45 9.71
N LYS A 2 -26.44 3.52 8.97
CA LYS A 2 -27.10 2.87 7.83
C LYS A 2 -27.73 1.58 8.34
N TYR A 3 -29.04 1.50 8.32
CA TYR A 3 -29.75 0.27 8.64
C TYR A 3 -29.90 -0.55 7.36
N ALA A 4 -29.76 -1.84 7.46
CA ALA A 4 -29.95 -2.75 6.35
C ALA A 4 -30.92 -3.85 6.79
N ASN A 5 -31.80 -4.29 5.89
CA ASN A 5 -32.75 -5.35 6.20
C ASN A 5 -32.04 -6.71 6.21
N ALA A 6 -32.28 -7.49 7.23
CA ALA A 6 -31.68 -8.84 7.36
C ALA A 6 -32.06 -9.76 6.20
N ASN A 7 -33.26 -9.60 5.60
CA ASN A 7 -33.67 -10.35 4.41
C ASN A 7 -32.78 -10.10 3.18
N ASP A 8 -32.12 -8.94 3.11
CA ASP A 8 -31.31 -8.52 1.96
C ASP A 8 -29.83 -8.95 2.12
N ILE A 9 -29.42 -9.28 3.35
CA ILE A 9 -28.00 -9.50 3.69
C ILE A 9 -27.70 -10.93 4.09
N LEU A 10 -28.65 -11.61 4.79
CA LEU A 10 -28.43 -12.94 5.35
C LEU A 10 -29.02 -14.04 4.47
N PRO A 11 -28.34 -15.20 4.38
CA PRO A 11 -28.96 -16.40 3.82
C PRO A 11 -30.23 -16.78 4.56
N LYS A 12 -31.22 -17.32 3.84
CA LYS A 12 -32.54 -17.65 4.39
C LYS A 12 -32.45 -18.63 5.58
N GLU A 13 -31.54 -19.58 5.52
CA GLU A 13 -31.32 -20.55 6.59
C GLU A 13 -30.87 -19.86 7.88
N LEU A 14 -29.91 -18.93 7.77
CA LEU A 14 -29.41 -18.18 8.91
C LEU A 14 -30.46 -17.23 9.48
N LEU A 15 -31.26 -16.63 8.59
CA LEU A 15 -32.36 -15.77 8.99
C LEU A 15 -33.42 -16.54 9.77
N SER A 16 -33.81 -17.73 9.31
CA SER A 16 -34.76 -18.61 10.02
C SER A 16 -34.26 -18.97 11.40
N MET A 17 -32.98 -19.35 11.52
CA MET A 17 -32.36 -19.64 12.81
C MET A 17 -32.37 -18.43 13.76
N LEU A 18 -32.08 -17.25 13.25
CA LEU A 18 -32.13 -16.02 14.06
C LEU A 18 -33.55 -15.68 14.52
N GLN A 19 -34.55 -15.93 13.66
CA GLN A 19 -35.95 -15.68 13.98
C GLN A 19 -36.50 -16.60 15.10
N GLU A 20 -35.91 -17.77 15.35
CA GLU A 20 -36.21 -18.62 16.49
C GLU A 20 -35.79 -17.96 17.82
N TYR A 21 -34.76 -17.12 17.81
CA TYR A 21 -34.26 -16.45 19.02
C TYR A 21 -34.81 -15.03 19.19
N TYR A 22 -34.98 -14.28 18.07
CA TYR A 22 -35.38 -12.88 18.12
C TYR A 22 -36.10 -12.44 16.85
N GLN A 23 -37.29 -11.84 16.99
CA GLN A 23 -38.15 -11.37 15.91
C GLN A 23 -38.64 -9.94 16.15
N GLY A 24 -38.87 -9.19 15.08
CA GLY A 24 -39.62 -7.91 15.10
C GLY A 24 -38.88 -6.74 15.73
N GLY A 25 -37.56 -6.78 15.87
CA GLY A 25 -36.77 -5.70 16.44
C GLY A 25 -35.41 -5.52 15.77
N TYR A 26 -34.56 -4.66 16.34
CA TYR A 26 -33.21 -4.40 15.85
C TYR A 26 -32.19 -5.21 16.65
N LEU A 27 -31.36 -5.96 15.94
CA LEU A 27 -30.23 -6.70 16.53
C LEU A 27 -28.93 -5.96 16.21
N TYR A 28 -28.14 -5.62 17.22
CA TYR A 28 -26.80 -5.10 17.04
C TYR A 28 -25.81 -6.23 16.94
N ILE A 29 -25.16 -6.39 15.79
CA ILE A 29 -24.04 -7.32 15.61
C ILE A 29 -22.75 -6.55 15.81
N PRO A 30 -22.02 -6.74 16.91
CA PRO A 30 -20.75 -6.07 17.13
C PRO A 30 -19.71 -6.53 16.10
N LYS A 31 -18.81 -5.64 15.73
CA LYS A 31 -17.67 -6.03 14.90
C LYS A 31 -16.82 -7.03 15.66
N ASP A 32 -16.43 -8.10 15.00
CA ASP A 32 -15.47 -9.06 15.55
C ASP A 32 -14.18 -8.32 15.93
N LYS A 33 -13.76 -8.46 17.19
CA LYS A 33 -12.52 -7.89 17.71
C LYS A 33 -11.28 -8.47 17.00
N TYR A 34 -11.39 -9.65 16.43
CA TYR A 34 -10.31 -10.34 15.70
C TYR A 34 -10.34 -10.09 14.19
N CYS A 35 -11.46 -9.61 13.65
CA CYS A 35 -11.54 -9.21 12.24
C CYS A 35 -10.86 -7.84 12.04
N LYS A 36 -9.53 -7.81 12.22
CA LYS A 36 -8.67 -6.65 11.93
C LYS A 36 -8.40 -6.48 10.42
N VAL A 37 -9.28 -6.94 9.56
CA VAL A 37 -9.29 -6.47 8.19
C VAL A 37 -9.79 -5.03 8.24
N LYS A 38 -8.88 -4.11 8.52
CA LYS A 38 -9.07 -2.70 8.18
C LYS A 38 -9.23 -2.67 6.67
N GLN A 39 -10.45 -2.78 6.18
CA GLN A 39 -10.76 -2.40 4.80
C GLN A 39 -10.27 -0.96 4.67
N GLN A 40 -9.12 -0.80 4.04
CA GLN A 40 -8.69 0.52 3.63
C GLN A 40 -9.75 0.98 2.63
N THR A 41 -10.54 1.99 3.00
CA THR A 41 -11.45 2.61 2.05
C THR A 41 -10.61 3.21 0.93
N ASP A 42 -11.09 3.16 -0.31
CA ASP A 42 -10.42 3.73 -1.49
C ASP A 42 -9.93 5.16 -1.22
N TYR A 43 -10.75 5.93 -0.52
CA TYR A 43 -10.39 7.27 -0.05
C TYR A 43 -9.11 7.29 0.82
N LYS A 44 -8.91 6.31 1.69
CA LYS A 44 -7.72 6.25 2.54
C LYS A 44 -6.47 5.92 1.75
N ILE A 45 -6.60 5.03 0.77
CA ILE A 45 -5.53 4.68 -0.17
C ILE A 45 -5.11 5.91 -0.99
N GLU A 46 -6.08 6.66 -1.52
CA GLU A 46 -5.81 7.89 -2.26
C GLU A 46 -5.14 8.96 -1.38
N LEU A 47 -5.59 9.09 -0.13
CA LEU A 47 -5.00 10.02 0.83
C LEU A 47 -3.54 9.66 1.13
N GLU A 48 -3.24 8.39 1.30
CA GLU A 48 -1.86 7.91 1.52
C GLU A 48 -0.98 8.16 0.30
N LYS A 49 -1.46 7.84 -0.91
CA LYS A 49 -0.75 8.14 -2.17
C LYS A 49 -0.47 9.63 -2.32
N ARG A 50 -1.47 10.48 -2.07
CA ARG A 50 -1.30 11.93 -2.09
C ARG A 50 -0.22 12.40 -1.12
N ASN A 51 -0.23 11.91 0.13
CA ASN A 51 0.73 12.31 1.15
C ASN A 51 2.16 11.90 0.79
N GLN A 52 2.33 10.69 0.25
CA GLN A 52 3.61 10.22 -0.26
C GLN A 52 4.12 11.08 -1.42
N ASN A 53 3.24 11.45 -2.38
CA ASN A 53 3.60 12.34 -3.48
C ASN A 53 3.99 13.75 -3.00
N ILE A 54 3.35 14.27 -1.94
CA ILE A 54 3.74 15.52 -1.31
C ILE A 54 5.19 15.42 -0.79
N TYR A 55 5.52 14.31 -0.14
CA TYR A 55 6.85 14.08 0.41
C TYR A 55 7.91 13.95 -0.70
N LEU A 56 7.65 13.19 -1.76
CA LEU A 56 8.56 13.06 -2.91
C LEU A 56 8.85 14.42 -3.55
N LYS A 57 7.82 15.22 -3.81
CA LYS A 57 7.99 16.58 -4.35
C LYS A 57 8.74 17.52 -3.39
N HIS A 58 8.65 17.27 -2.09
CA HIS A 58 9.47 17.99 -1.11
C HIS A 58 10.95 17.59 -1.23
N LEU A 59 11.26 16.32 -1.44
CA LEU A 59 12.64 15.86 -1.70
C LEU A 59 13.21 16.43 -2.99
N GLU A 60 12.36 16.69 -4.01
CA GLU A 60 12.73 17.39 -5.24
C GLU A 60 12.99 18.90 -5.04
N GLY A 61 12.89 19.41 -3.80
CA GLY A 61 13.16 20.80 -3.46
C GLY A 61 11.94 21.73 -3.46
N ARG A 62 10.71 21.23 -3.60
CA ARG A 62 9.51 22.07 -3.51
C ARG A 62 9.30 22.58 -2.08
N THR A 63 9.02 23.88 -1.96
CA THR A 63 8.75 24.52 -0.66
C THR A 63 7.36 24.16 -0.13
N ASN A 64 7.18 24.26 1.18
CA ASN A 64 5.87 24.00 1.83
C ASN A 64 4.76 24.93 1.30
N GLY A 65 5.10 26.15 0.86
CA GLY A 65 4.15 27.08 0.25
C GLY A 65 3.68 26.61 -1.12
N GLN A 66 4.61 26.20 -1.99
CA GLN A 66 4.31 25.66 -3.31
C GLN A 66 3.47 24.39 -3.22
N LEU A 67 3.83 23.47 -2.30
CA LEU A 67 3.06 22.25 -2.04
C LEU A 67 1.65 22.57 -1.52
N GLY A 68 1.53 23.56 -0.63
CA GLY A 68 0.23 24.03 -0.15
C GLY A 68 -0.67 24.51 -1.27
N ASN A 69 -0.14 25.26 -2.23
CA ASN A 69 -0.88 25.74 -3.40
C ASN A 69 -1.29 24.59 -4.35
N ILE A 70 -0.35 23.65 -4.64
CA ILE A 70 -0.60 22.52 -5.53
C ILE A 70 -1.70 21.59 -4.99
N TYR A 71 -1.67 21.31 -3.69
CA TYR A 71 -2.58 20.35 -3.06
C TYR A 71 -3.75 20.99 -2.32
N HIS A 72 -3.92 22.32 -2.38
CA HIS A 72 -4.95 23.09 -1.67
C HIS A 72 -4.94 22.81 -0.17
N LEU A 73 -3.76 22.79 0.44
CA LEU A 73 -3.55 22.52 1.86
C LEU A 73 -2.83 23.68 2.55
N SER A 74 -3.12 23.87 3.84
CA SER A 74 -2.38 24.84 4.64
C SER A 74 -0.91 24.44 4.80
N LYS A 75 -0.02 25.43 4.99
CA LYS A 75 1.41 25.18 5.25
C LYS A 75 1.63 24.29 6.49
N SER A 76 0.77 24.39 7.50
CA SER A 76 0.83 23.56 8.72
C SER A 76 0.45 22.10 8.40
N SER A 77 -0.57 21.87 7.57
CA SER A 77 -0.94 20.53 7.10
C SER A 77 0.19 19.89 6.30
N ILE A 78 0.80 20.63 5.38
CA ILE A 78 1.96 20.16 4.59
C ILE A 78 3.12 19.77 5.53
N ARG A 79 3.49 20.60 6.50
CA ARG A 79 4.56 20.28 7.47
C ARG A 79 4.27 18.97 8.21
N ARG A 80 3.03 18.79 8.70
CA ARG A 80 2.63 17.56 9.39
C ARG A 80 2.71 16.33 8.51
N ILE A 81 2.30 16.44 7.25
CA ILE A 81 2.42 15.36 6.27
C ILE A 81 3.88 15.00 6.03
N ILE A 82 4.73 15.99 5.73
CA ILE A 82 6.16 15.79 5.51
C ILE A 82 6.82 15.11 6.70
N SER A 83 6.56 15.58 7.94
CA SER A 83 7.13 14.96 9.14
C SER A 83 6.74 13.49 9.28
N LYS A 84 5.48 13.16 9.02
CA LYS A 84 4.97 11.78 9.10
C LYS A 84 5.59 10.88 8.02
N GLU A 85 5.61 11.36 6.78
CA GLU A 85 6.15 10.59 5.66
C GLU A 85 7.68 10.45 5.75
N LYS A 86 8.40 11.42 6.31
CA LYS A 86 9.83 11.32 6.58
C LYS A 86 10.17 10.12 7.47
N VAL A 87 9.41 9.92 8.56
CA VAL A 87 9.61 8.76 9.45
C VAL A 87 9.35 7.45 8.72
N ARG A 88 8.27 7.40 7.91
CA ARG A 88 7.93 6.23 7.08
C ARG A 88 9.03 5.92 6.06
N TYR A 89 9.54 6.95 5.41
CA TYR A 89 10.64 6.87 4.45
C TYR A 89 11.90 6.29 5.09
N GLN A 90 12.34 6.82 6.22
CA GLN A 90 13.54 6.33 6.92
C GLN A 90 13.40 4.87 7.32
N LYS A 91 12.27 4.51 7.93
CA LYS A 91 12.00 3.11 8.29
C LYS A 91 12.03 2.16 7.09
N MET A 92 11.45 2.57 5.96
CA MET A 92 11.45 1.75 4.74
C MET A 92 12.86 1.65 4.16
N LYS A 93 13.61 2.75 4.16
CA LYS A 93 15.00 2.78 3.71
C LYS A 93 15.87 1.80 4.51
N GLU A 94 15.78 1.83 5.84
CA GLU A 94 16.47 0.90 6.73
C GLU A 94 16.15 -0.58 6.42
N ILE A 95 14.86 -0.89 6.18
CA ILE A 95 14.43 -2.24 5.81
C ILE A 95 15.06 -2.66 4.47
N ILE A 96 15.03 -1.78 3.46
CA ILE A 96 15.61 -2.07 2.15
C ILE A 96 17.10 -2.28 2.29
N GLU A 97 17.83 -1.42 2.99
CA GLU A 97 19.26 -1.56 3.23
C GLU A 97 19.61 -2.91 3.89
N GLN A 98 18.79 -3.36 4.85
CA GLN A 98 18.98 -4.65 5.52
C GLN A 98 18.79 -5.86 4.60
N ILE A 99 17.92 -5.77 3.59
CA ILE A 99 17.63 -6.89 2.68
C ILE A 99 18.49 -6.91 1.41
N LEU A 100 19.20 -5.82 1.07
CA LEU A 100 20.01 -5.73 -0.14
C LEU A 100 21.09 -6.82 -0.22
N PHE A 101 21.58 -7.32 0.94
CA PHE A 101 22.55 -8.42 0.97
C PHE A 101 22.01 -9.71 0.32
N LEU A 102 20.69 -9.89 0.22
CA LEU A 102 20.08 -11.04 -0.45
C LEU A 102 20.37 -11.07 -1.96
N TRP A 103 20.71 -9.92 -2.53
CA TRP A 103 21.12 -9.76 -3.93
C TRP A 103 22.61 -9.40 -4.08
N GLU A 104 23.41 -9.53 -3.01
CA GLU A 104 24.85 -9.17 -3.00
C GLU A 104 25.11 -7.71 -3.37
N ILE A 105 24.16 -6.82 -3.08
CA ILE A 105 24.31 -5.39 -3.31
C ILE A 105 24.81 -4.73 -2.02
N GLU A 106 26.09 -4.36 -2.01
CA GLU A 106 26.69 -3.62 -0.91
C GLU A 106 26.66 -2.12 -1.17
N ASN A 107 26.46 -1.32 -0.11
CA ASN A 107 26.49 0.15 -0.15
C ASN A 107 25.64 0.80 -1.25
N GLY A 108 24.43 0.31 -1.43
CA GLY A 108 23.49 0.81 -2.44
C GLY A 108 23.03 2.25 -2.17
N GLN A 109 23.26 3.16 -3.11
CA GLN A 109 22.63 4.46 -3.09
C GLN A 109 21.14 4.27 -3.38
N LEU A 110 20.28 4.56 -2.39
CA LEU A 110 18.84 4.40 -2.48
C LEU A 110 18.15 5.73 -2.80
N LEU A 111 17.40 5.76 -3.88
CA LEU A 111 16.55 6.87 -4.26
C LEU A 111 15.10 6.41 -4.40
N GLN A 112 14.18 7.00 -3.64
CA GLN A 112 12.77 6.70 -3.82
C GLN A 112 12.23 7.41 -5.07
N ILE A 113 11.82 6.63 -6.09
CA ILE A 113 11.27 7.14 -7.35
C ILE A 113 9.73 7.14 -7.37
N TYR A 114 9.12 6.21 -6.63
CA TYR A 114 7.66 6.13 -6.39
C TYR A 114 7.38 5.74 -4.95
N PRO A 115 6.15 5.92 -4.45
CA PRO A 115 5.77 5.53 -3.09
C PRO A 115 6.15 4.10 -2.69
N SER A 116 6.13 3.17 -3.65
CA SER A 116 6.44 1.76 -3.46
C SER A 116 7.65 1.27 -4.25
N ALA A 117 8.42 2.19 -4.87
CA ALA A 117 9.56 1.82 -5.70
C ALA A 117 10.79 2.66 -5.39
N TRP A 118 11.93 1.97 -5.29
CA TRP A 118 13.23 2.52 -4.96
C TRP A 118 14.24 2.11 -6.01
N GLU A 119 14.96 3.09 -6.51
CA GLU A 119 16.11 2.88 -7.40
C GLU A 119 17.36 2.64 -6.55
N ILE A 120 18.20 1.72 -7.00
CA ILE A 120 19.45 1.33 -6.35
C ILE A 120 20.57 1.49 -7.35
N ASN A 121 21.54 2.35 -7.04
CA ASN A 121 22.75 2.57 -7.86
C ASN A 121 22.46 2.88 -9.34
N HIS A 122 21.32 3.49 -9.66
CA HIS A 122 20.87 3.75 -11.04
C HIS A 122 20.78 2.51 -11.95
N SER A 123 20.80 1.31 -11.37
CA SER A 123 20.86 0.04 -12.11
C SER A 123 19.70 -0.90 -11.80
N TYR A 124 19.17 -0.83 -10.59
CA TYR A 124 18.12 -1.74 -10.12
C TYR A 124 16.93 -0.98 -9.55
N VAL A 125 15.78 -1.63 -9.54
CA VAL A 125 14.57 -1.12 -8.88
C VAL A 125 14.01 -2.16 -7.93
N ILE A 126 13.91 -1.81 -6.65
CA ILE A 126 13.11 -2.57 -5.68
C ILE A 126 11.70 -2.01 -5.66
N LYS A 127 10.71 -2.88 -5.80
CA LYS A 127 9.30 -2.54 -5.67
C LYS A 127 8.68 -3.30 -4.50
N VAL A 128 8.08 -2.56 -3.58
CA VAL A 128 7.44 -3.09 -2.38
C VAL A 128 5.94 -3.25 -2.62
N TYR A 129 5.39 -4.39 -2.24
CA TYR A 129 3.96 -4.70 -2.36
C TYR A 129 3.31 -4.85 -0.99
N ASP A 130 2.08 -4.38 -0.85
CA ASP A 130 1.33 -4.43 0.41
C ASP A 130 0.86 -5.86 0.77
N ASN A 131 0.77 -6.75 -0.23
CA ASN A 131 0.35 -8.13 -0.01
C ASN A 131 0.90 -9.08 -1.09
N LYS A 132 0.97 -10.35 -0.73
CA LYS A 132 1.50 -11.44 -1.58
C LYS A 132 0.73 -11.60 -2.90
N ASN A 133 -0.58 -11.47 -2.88
CA ASN A 133 -1.40 -11.62 -4.10
C ASN A 133 -1.10 -10.54 -5.16
N ALA A 134 -0.81 -9.30 -4.72
CA ALA A 134 -0.42 -8.23 -5.63
C ALA A 134 0.96 -8.49 -6.23
N LEU A 135 1.90 -8.98 -5.45
CA LEU A 135 3.23 -9.40 -5.91
C LEU A 135 3.12 -10.53 -6.94
N GLU A 136 2.43 -11.62 -6.63
CA GLU A 136 2.27 -12.76 -7.53
C GLU A 136 1.62 -12.39 -8.86
N ARG A 137 0.60 -11.53 -8.84
CA ARG A 137 -0.01 -11.01 -10.08
C ARG A 137 0.98 -10.24 -10.93
N ASN A 138 1.81 -9.38 -10.32
CA ASN A 138 2.81 -8.62 -11.07
C ASN A 138 3.88 -9.54 -11.67
N ILE A 139 4.34 -10.55 -10.93
CA ILE A 139 5.30 -11.54 -11.43
C ILE A 139 4.72 -12.27 -12.66
N LYS A 140 3.46 -12.74 -12.58
CA LYS A 140 2.77 -13.39 -13.71
C LYS A 140 2.67 -12.48 -14.94
N ILE A 141 2.31 -11.21 -14.75
CA ILE A 141 2.21 -10.24 -15.84
C ILE A 141 3.60 -10.03 -16.48
N ILE A 142 4.64 -9.82 -15.70
CA ILE A 142 6.01 -9.64 -16.21
C ILE A 142 6.45 -10.88 -17.00
N THR A 143 6.19 -12.10 -16.49
CA THR A 143 6.53 -13.35 -17.19
C THR A 143 5.82 -13.44 -18.54
N ILE A 144 4.51 -13.16 -18.59
CA ILE A 144 3.74 -13.18 -19.84
C ILE A 144 4.29 -12.15 -20.84
N LEU A 145 4.63 -10.95 -20.39
CA LEU A 145 5.16 -9.91 -21.24
C LEU A 145 6.53 -10.29 -21.83
N LEU A 146 7.41 -10.91 -21.02
CA LEU A 146 8.69 -11.43 -21.49
C LEU A 146 8.49 -12.57 -22.52
N ASP A 147 7.58 -13.50 -22.27
CA ASP A 147 7.23 -14.57 -23.20
C ASP A 147 6.70 -14.05 -24.55
N CYS A 148 6.05 -12.87 -24.52
CA CYS A 148 5.59 -12.16 -25.72
C CYS A 148 6.67 -11.27 -26.38
N ASN A 149 7.92 -11.32 -25.92
CA ASN A 149 9.03 -10.45 -26.36
C ASN A 149 8.74 -8.94 -26.18
N ILE A 150 7.91 -8.56 -25.20
CA ILE A 150 7.67 -7.16 -24.85
C ILE A 150 8.79 -6.73 -23.88
N PRO A 151 9.51 -5.64 -24.17
CA PRO A 151 10.61 -5.19 -23.32
C PRO A 151 10.08 -4.69 -21.97
N VAL A 152 10.37 -5.44 -20.91
CA VAL A 152 10.07 -5.10 -19.53
C VAL A 152 11.30 -5.40 -18.64
N ALA A 153 11.34 -4.78 -17.46
CA ALA A 153 12.40 -5.09 -16.50
C ALA A 153 12.32 -6.56 -16.05
N GLU A 154 13.44 -7.25 -16.08
CA GLU A 154 13.55 -8.62 -15.60
C GLU A 154 13.45 -8.70 -14.07
N ILE A 155 12.91 -9.81 -13.58
CA ILE A 155 12.88 -10.11 -12.15
C ILE A 155 14.20 -10.78 -11.80
N ILE A 156 14.98 -10.12 -10.96
CA ILE A 156 16.28 -10.63 -10.49
C ILE A 156 16.02 -11.47 -9.23
N PRO A 157 16.32 -12.77 -9.24
CA PRO A 157 16.18 -13.62 -8.08
C PRO A 157 17.23 -13.26 -7.02
N THR A 158 16.98 -13.59 -5.76
CA THR A 158 17.97 -13.53 -4.70
C THR A 158 19.09 -14.55 -4.95
N LYS A 159 20.21 -14.43 -4.23
CA LYS A 159 21.30 -15.43 -4.28
C LYS A 159 20.86 -16.86 -3.92
N THR A 160 19.74 -17.03 -3.23
CA THR A 160 19.12 -18.34 -2.94
C THR A 160 18.18 -18.81 -4.05
N GLY A 161 18.01 -18.05 -5.13
CA GLY A 161 17.13 -18.36 -6.24
C GLY A 161 15.66 -17.99 -6.04
N GLU A 162 15.33 -17.38 -4.92
CA GLU A 162 13.96 -16.86 -4.67
C GLU A 162 13.72 -15.59 -5.47
N LYS A 163 12.54 -15.46 -6.07
CA LYS A 163 12.17 -14.29 -6.87
C LYS A 163 11.51 -13.16 -6.04
N TYR A 164 11.30 -13.39 -4.75
CA TYR A 164 10.66 -12.45 -3.82
C TYR A 164 10.81 -12.91 -2.37
#